data_a6737691a77077be20f8b90a1edd70ef
#
_entry.id   a6737691a77077be20f8b90a1edd70ef
#
_cell.length_a   1.000
_cell.length_b   1.000
_cell.length_c   1.000
_cell.angle_alpha   90.00
_cell.angle_beta   90.00
_cell.angle_gamma   90.00
#
_symmetry.space_group_name_H-M   'P 1'
#
loop_
_entity.id
_entity.type
_entity.pdbx_description
1 polymer ?
#
loop_
_entity_poly.entity_id
_entity_poly.type
_entity_poly.pdbx_seq_one_letter_code
_entity_poly.pdbx_strand_id
1 'polypeptide(L)' 'MKEIIFEVLEDEIDGGYTASALGYGIHTEAETWEELRNNIREAVDCYFDETMESVQIIRLHFVRDEVLAK' A
#
# COMPACT_ATOMS: atom_id res chain seq x y z
N MET A 1 -9.22 -18.09 -1.39
CA MET A 1 -8.53 -16.94 -2.03
C MET A 1 -8.20 -15.91 -0.97
N LYS A 2 -6.96 -15.47 -0.90
CA LYS A 2 -6.56 -14.48 0.08
C LYS A 2 -6.38 -13.12 -0.59
N GLU A 3 -7.02 -12.13 -0.01
CA GLU A 3 -6.91 -10.74 -0.46
C GLU A 3 -6.30 -9.91 0.65
N ILE A 4 -5.38 -9.03 0.29
CA ILE A 4 -4.82 -8.06 1.22
C ILE A 4 -5.13 -6.67 0.69
N ILE A 5 -5.55 -5.78 1.59
CA ILE A 5 -5.95 -4.42 1.23
C ILE A 5 -4.96 -3.44 1.82
N PHE A 6 -4.41 -2.60 0.97
CA PHE A 6 -3.54 -1.51 1.39
C PHE A 6 -4.30 -0.19 1.29
N GLU A 7 -4.18 0.61 2.33
CA GLU A 7 -4.66 1.99 2.33
C GLU A 7 -3.52 2.87 1.86
N VAL A 8 -3.73 3.60 0.78
CA VAL A 8 -2.70 4.41 0.14
C VAL A 8 -3.00 5.88 0.34
N LEU A 9 -2.03 6.62 0.83
CA LEU A 9 -2.11 8.06 1.05
C LEU A 9 -1.05 8.76 0.21
N GLU A 10 -1.44 9.86 -0.41
CA GLU A 10 -0.50 10.71 -1.13
C GLU A 10 -0.10 11.88 -0.24
N ASP A 11 1.20 12.17 -0.17
CA ASP A 11 1.71 13.34 0.52
C ASP A 11 1.70 14.51 -0.44
N GLU A 12 0.75 15.42 -0.28
CA GLU A 12 0.59 16.56 -1.17
C GLU A 12 1.61 17.67 -0.93
N ILE A 13 2.31 17.64 0.20
CA ILE A 13 3.27 18.68 0.56
C ILE A 13 4.65 18.33 0.02
N ASP A 14 5.15 17.14 0.35
CA ASP A 14 6.49 16.71 -0.03
C ASP A 14 6.49 15.76 -1.24
N GLY A 15 5.33 15.37 -1.69
CA GLY A 15 5.18 14.38 -2.74
C GLY A 15 5.37 12.97 -2.22
N GLY A 16 5.09 12.00 -3.07
CA GLY A 16 5.23 10.60 -2.70
C GLY A 16 3.96 9.99 -2.15
N TYR A 17 4.08 8.71 -1.81
CA TYR A 17 2.95 7.91 -1.38
C TYR A 17 3.36 7.02 -0.22
N THR A 18 2.40 6.74 0.66
CA THR A 18 2.57 5.74 1.71
C THR A 18 1.47 4.70 1.59
N ALA A 19 1.77 3.49 1.98
CA ALA A 19 0.81 2.40 1.95
C ALA A 19 0.90 1.58 3.22
N SER A 20 -0.25 1.21 3.78
CA SER A 20 -0.35 0.41 4.99
C SER A 20 -1.36 -0.70 4.78
N ALA A 21 -0.98 -1.92 5.07
CA ALA A 21 -1.89 -3.05 4.94
C ALA A 21 -2.86 -3.10 6.12
N LEU A 22 -4.14 -3.23 5.81
CA LEU A 22 -5.16 -3.33 6.85
C LEU A 22 -5.08 -4.71 7.50
N GLY A 23 -4.94 -4.72 8.82
CA GLY A 23 -4.86 -5.97 9.58
C GLY A 23 -3.50 -6.63 9.62
N TYR A 24 -2.49 -6.00 9.02
CA TYR A 24 -1.12 -6.51 9.01
C TYR A 24 -0.14 -5.40 9.31
N GLY A 25 0.99 -5.74 9.84
CA GLY A 25 2.03 -4.75 10.16
C GLY A 25 2.94 -4.46 8.96
N ILE A 26 2.36 -4.23 7.80
CA ILE A 26 3.11 -3.98 6.57
C ILE A 26 2.95 -2.53 6.18
N HIS A 27 4.06 -1.80 6.08
CA HIS A 27 4.07 -0.41 5.67
C HIS A 27 5.15 -0.21 4.62
N THR A 28 4.86 0.62 3.64
CA THR A 28 5.86 0.98 2.63
C THR A 28 5.59 2.38 2.11
N GLU A 29 6.58 2.98 1.49
CA GLU A 29 6.46 4.30 0.89
C GLU A 29 7.31 4.37 -0.36
N ALA A 30 7.00 5.31 -1.23
CA ALA A 30 7.73 5.52 -2.46
C ALA A 30 7.45 6.93 -3.00
N GLU A 31 8.32 7.41 -3.86
CA GLU A 31 8.15 8.73 -4.47
C GLU A 31 7.22 8.71 -5.67
N THR A 32 7.11 7.57 -6.34
CA THR A 32 6.26 7.42 -7.52
C THR A 32 5.26 6.30 -7.32
N TRP A 33 4.19 6.37 -8.07
CA TRP A 33 3.15 5.34 -8.05
C TRP A 33 3.69 3.97 -8.47
N GLU A 34 4.48 3.94 -9.53
CA GLU A 34 5.05 2.68 -10.01
C GLU A 34 5.98 2.06 -8.99
N GLU A 35 6.83 2.86 -8.36
CA GLU A 35 7.73 2.40 -7.32
C GLU A 35 6.95 1.87 -6.12
N LEU A 36 5.86 2.56 -5.73
CA LEU A 36 5.02 2.10 -4.64
C LEU A 36 4.44 0.72 -4.92
N ARG A 37 3.94 0.51 -6.13
CA ARG A 37 3.37 -0.78 -6.51
C ARG A 37 4.40 -1.90 -6.40
N ASN A 38 5.61 -1.65 -6.87
CA ASN A 38 6.69 -2.63 -6.76
C ASN A 38 7.06 -2.91 -5.32
N ASN A 39 7.16 -1.86 -4.51
CA ASN A 39 7.48 -2.00 -3.09
C ASN A 39 6.41 -2.77 -2.33
N ILE A 40 5.14 -2.56 -2.68
CA ILE A 40 4.04 -3.30 -2.08
C ILE A 40 4.15 -4.79 -2.39
N ARG A 41 4.42 -5.13 -3.65
CA ARG A 41 4.58 -6.53 -4.04
C ARG A 41 5.72 -7.20 -3.29
N GLU A 42 6.86 -6.52 -3.19
CA GLU A 42 8.00 -7.06 -2.45
C GLU A 42 7.70 -7.22 -0.97
N ALA A 43 7.01 -6.25 -0.38
CA ALA A 43 6.65 -6.31 1.04
C ALA A 43 5.69 -7.47 1.33
N VAL A 44 4.71 -7.68 0.45
CA VAL A 44 3.77 -8.79 0.60
C VAL A 44 4.49 -10.12 0.46
N ASP A 45 5.34 -10.26 -0.54
CA ASP A 45 6.10 -11.49 -0.75
C ASP A 45 6.99 -11.79 0.44
N CYS A 46 7.65 -10.79 0.98
CA CYS A 46 8.53 -10.95 2.13
C CYS A 46 7.74 -11.34 3.39
N TYR A 47 6.60 -10.71 3.61
CA TYR A 47 5.80 -10.96 4.81
C TYR A 47 5.21 -12.37 4.82
N PHE A 48 4.77 -12.86 3.66
CA PHE A 48 4.10 -14.16 3.55
C PHE A 48 5.02 -15.28 3.07
N ASP A 49 6.31 -15.01 2.91
CA ASP A 49 7.25 -15.98 2.36
C ASP A 49 7.34 -17.27 3.20
N GLU A 50 7.29 -17.14 4.51
CA GLU A 50 7.42 -18.29 5.41
C GLU A 50 6.09 -18.95 5.76
N THR A 51 4.99 -18.45 5.23
CA THR A 51 3.68 -19.05 5.46
C THR A 51 3.28 -19.88 4.27
N MET A 52 2.39 -20.83 4.50
CA MET A 52 1.83 -21.62 3.41
C MET A 52 0.71 -20.89 2.68
N GLU A 53 0.39 -19.69 3.11
CA GLU A 53 -0.65 -18.89 2.51
C GLU A 53 -0.09 -18.10 1.33
N SER A 54 -0.86 -18.04 0.25
CA SER A 54 -0.50 -17.19 -0.88
C SER A 54 -1.53 -16.09 -1.03
N VAL A 55 -1.03 -14.86 -1.22
CA VAL A 55 -1.89 -13.72 -1.50
C VAL A 55 -2.11 -13.67 -3.00
N GLN A 56 -3.36 -13.73 -3.42
CA GLN A 56 -3.71 -13.74 -4.82
C GLN A 56 -4.19 -12.38 -5.31
N ILE A 57 -4.72 -11.58 -4.41
CA ILE A 57 -5.24 -10.25 -4.75
C ILE A 57 -4.64 -9.24 -3.79
N ILE A 58 -4.03 -8.21 -4.35
CA ILE A 58 -3.58 -7.04 -3.59
C ILE A 58 -4.43 -5.88 -4.07
N ARG A 59 -5.24 -5.34 -3.16
CA ARG A 59 -6.13 -4.22 -3.47
C ARG A 59 -5.55 -2.95 -2.90
N LEU A 60 -5.44 -1.93 -3.73
CA LEU A 60 -4.96 -0.62 -3.31
C LEU A 60 -6.15 0.31 -3.18
N HIS A 61 -6.40 0.75 -1.97
CA HIS A 61 -7.51 1.66 -1.66
C HIS A 61 -6.95 3.05 -1.43
N PHE A 62 -7.24 3.97 -2.34
CA PHE A 62 -6.79 5.35 -2.22
C PHE A 62 -7.67 6.10 -1.24
N VAL A 63 -7.01 6.74 -0.28
CA VAL A 63 -7.66 7.70 0.61
C VAL A 63 -7.18 9.07 0.20
N ARG A 64 -8.11 9.94 -0.17
CA ARG A 64 -7.77 11.27 -0.63
C ARG A 64 -8.64 12.30 0.07
N ASP A 65 -8.00 13.29 0.64
CA ASP A 65 -8.68 14.43 1.24
C ASP A 65 -8.54 15.61 0.30
N GLU A 66 -9.62 16.38 0.18
CA GLU A 66 -9.60 17.60 -0.58
C GLU A 66 -10.14 18.73 0.29
N VAL A 67 -9.38 19.79 0.39
CA VAL A 67 -9.78 20.95 1.19
C VAL A 67 -10.15 22.07 0.23
N LEU A 68 -11.40 22.51 0.33
CA LEU A 68 -11.89 23.62 -0.47
C LEU A 68 -11.99 24.86 0.40
N ALA A 69 -11.46 25.96 -0.09
CA ALA A 69 -11.63 27.24 0.55
C ALA A 69 -13.06 27.71 0.33
N LYS A 70 -13.69 28.14 1.42
CA LYS A 70 -15.09 28.57 1.37
C LYS A 70 -15.23 30.04 1.00
#